data_db9e2500e466e4673a6b9820585fa501
#
_entry.id   db9e2500e466e4673a6b9820585fa501
#
_cell.length_a   1.000
_cell.length_b   1.000
_cell.length_c   1.000
_cell.angle_alpha   90.00
_cell.angle_beta   90.00
_cell.angle_gamma   90.00
#
_symmetry.space_group_name_H-M   'P 1'
#
loop_
_entity.id
_entity.type
_entity.pdbx_description
1 polymer ?
#
loop_
_entity_poly.entity_id
_entity_poly.type
_entity_poly.pdbx_seq_one_letter_code
_entity_poly.pdbx_strand_id
1 'polypeptide(L)' 'MTVTSQDALLRLPQVLALIPVSRSTWWVGCKSGRFPKPVKLGPRTTAWRASDIHALLERLNQQSETWDSQT' A
#
# COMPACT_ATOMS: atom_id res chain seq x y z
N MET A 1 -19.06 -5.59 14.72
CA MET A 1 -19.04 -6.08 14.38
C MET A 1 -18.38 -6.46 13.27
N THR A 2 -18.57 -6.83 12.49
CA THR A 2 -18.01 -7.27 11.36
C THR A 2 -17.17 -6.36 10.64
N VAL A 3 -17.19 -5.21 10.99
CA VAL A 3 -16.42 -4.22 10.38
C VAL A 3 -14.98 -4.40 10.48
N THR A 4 -14.55 -5.10 11.46
CA THR A 4 -13.14 -5.19 11.72
C THR A 4 -12.37 -5.85 10.62
N SER A 5 -12.96 -6.71 9.83
CA SER A 5 -12.19 -7.37 8.82
C SER A 5 -11.77 -6.43 7.72
N GLN A 6 -12.53 -5.38 7.50
CA GLN A 6 -12.15 -4.41 6.49
C GLN A 6 -11.08 -3.48 6.95
N ASP A 7 -10.94 -3.38 8.25
CA ASP A 7 -9.95 -2.49 8.82
C ASP A 7 -8.69 -3.23 9.24
N ALA A 8 -8.48 -4.40 8.70
CA ALA A 8 -7.28 -5.14 9.02
C ALA A 8 -6.05 -4.30 8.67
N LEU A 9 -5.03 -4.43 9.48
CA LEU A 9 -3.80 -3.69 9.29
C LEU A 9 -2.73 -4.62 8.76
N LEU A 10 -1.98 -4.13 7.80
CA LEU A 10 -0.92 -4.89 7.17
C LEU A 10 0.43 -4.29 7.56
N ARG A 11 1.38 -5.14 7.88
CA ARG A 11 2.72 -4.69 8.16
C ARG A 11 3.49 -4.58 6.84
N LEU A 12 4.62 -3.91 6.89
CA LEU A 12 5.39 -3.67 5.66
C LEU A 12 5.70 -4.93 4.87
N PRO A 13 6.14 -6.02 5.47
CA PRO A 13 6.38 -7.21 4.65
C PRO A 13 5.15 -7.70 3.92
N GLN A 14 3.99 -7.58 4.56
CA GLN A 14 2.75 -7.99 3.92
C GLN A 14 2.38 -7.05 2.79
N VAL A 15 2.60 -5.77 2.97
CA VAL A 15 2.33 -4.78 1.93
C VAL A 15 3.23 -5.04 0.73
N LEU A 16 4.50 -5.28 0.96
CA LEU A 16 5.44 -5.51 -0.14
C LEU A 16 5.18 -6.84 -0.85
N ALA A 17 4.54 -7.77 -0.17
CA ALA A 17 4.14 -9.01 -0.82
C ALA A 17 3.02 -8.76 -1.82
N LEU A 18 2.19 -7.76 -1.57
CA LEU A 18 1.11 -7.44 -2.47
C LEU A 18 1.53 -6.45 -3.55
N ILE A 19 2.43 -5.54 -3.22
CA ILE A 19 2.87 -4.51 -4.12
C ILE A 19 4.35 -4.71 -4.39
N PRO A 20 4.71 -5.18 -5.56
CA PRO A 20 6.08 -5.60 -5.85
C PRO A 20 7.01 -4.43 -6.13
N VAL A 21 7.34 -3.70 -5.11
CA VAL A 21 8.33 -2.62 -5.21
C VAL A 21 9.35 -2.82 -4.11
N SER A 22 10.48 -2.15 -4.24
CA SER A 22 11.50 -2.25 -3.21
C SER A 22 11.07 -1.42 -2.01
N ARG A 23 11.71 -1.70 -0.90
CA ARG A 23 11.43 -0.99 0.33
C ARG A 23 11.68 0.51 0.16
N SER A 24 12.78 0.85 -0.48
CA SER A 24 13.11 2.25 -0.72
C SER A 24 12.07 2.94 -1.56
N THR A 25 11.63 2.28 -2.61
CA THR A 25 10.61 2.83 -3.48
C THR A 25 9.31 3.04 -2.72
N TRP A 26 8.98 2.10 -1.86
CA TRP A 26 7.77 2.20 -1.07
C TRP A 26 7.81 3.45 -0.19
N TRP A 27 8.92 3.67 0.51
CA TRP A 27 9.01 4.80 1.42
C TRP A 27 9.03 6.13 0.68
N VAL A 28 9.67 6.16 -0.49
CA VAL A 28 9.65 7.36 -1.31
C VAL A 28 8.22 7.67 -1.74
N GLY A 29 7.46 6.65 -2.13
CA GLY A 29 6.08 6.84 -2.52
C GLY A 29 5.21 7.32 -1.37
N CYS A 30 5.46 6.82 -0.17
CA CYS A 30 4.72 7.28 0.99
C CYS A 30 5.00 8.75 1.28
N LYS A 31 6.23 9.17 1.10
CA LYS A 31 6.58 10.56 1.34
C LYS A 31 6.00 11.48 0.28
N SER A 32 5.99 11.04 -0.95
CA SER A 32 5.53 11.89 -2.03
C SER A 32 4.02 11.91 -2.18
N GLY A 33 3.34 11.07 -1.43
CA GLY A 33 1.88 11.03 -1.49
C GLY A 33 1.33 10.07 -2.50
N ARG A 34 2.19 9.32 -3.19
CA ARG A 34 1.71 8.34 -4.15
C ARG A 34 1.08 7.15 -3.46
N PHE A 35 1.62 6.78 -2.32
CA PHE A 35 1.16 5.62 -1.58
C PHE A 35 0.53 6.07 -0.27
N PRO A 36 -0.33 5.26 0.32
CA PRO A 36 -1.00 5.64 1.57
C PRO A 36 -0.01 5.84 2.69
N LYS A 37 -0.34 6.74 3.58
CA LYS A 37 0.51 7.00 4.73
C LYS A 37 0.34 5.90 5.76
N PRO A 38 1.42 5.57 6.47
CA PRO A 38 1.32 4.53 7.48
C PRO A 38 0.55 5.00 8.71
N VAL A 39 -0.03 4.04 9.39
CA VAL A 39 -0.67 4.25 10.67
C VAL A 39 0.32 3.82 11.74
N LYS A 40 0.61 4.68 12.68
CA LYS A 40 1.54 4.34 13.73
C LYS A 40 0.83 3.64 14.86
N LEU A 41 1.26 2.43 15.14
CA LEU A 41 0.71 1.66 16.23
C LEU A 41 1.54 1.78 17.50
N GLY A 42 2.77 2.23 17.36
CA GLY A 42 3.67 2.40 18.48
C GLY A 42 4.94 3.07 18.02
N PRO A 43 5.92 3.19 18.89
CA PRO A 43 7.14 3.94 18.55
C PRO A 43 7.86 3.39 17.32
N ARG A 44 7.82 2.10 17.13
CA ARG A 44 8.50 1.49 15.99
C ARG A 44 7.60 0.61 15.17
N THR A 45 6.31 0.73 15.39
CA THR A 45 5.37 -0.15 14.71
C THR A 45 4.51 0.67 13.78
N THR A 46 4.62 0.39 12.50
CA THR A 46 3.77 1.03 11.51
C THR A 46 3.03 -0.04 10.74
N ALA A 47 1.87 0.34 10.24
CA ALA A 47 1.05 -0.57 9.46
C ALA A 47 0.23 0.26 8.49
N TRP A 48 -0.43 -0.41 7.57
CA TRP A 48 -1.29 0.23 6.60
C TRP A 48 -2.63 -0.45 6.61
N ARG A 49 -3.68 0.30 6.37
CA ARG A 49 -5.01 -0.30 6.33
C ARG A 49 -5.14 -1.13 5.06
N ALA A 50 -5.73 -2.31 5.22
CA ALA A 50 -5.92 -3.19 4.08
C ALA A 50 -6.75 -2.52 2.99
N SER A 51 -7.74 -1.73 3.38
CA SER A 51 -8.58 -1.05 2.40
C SER A 51 -7.78 -0.03 1.60
N ASP A 52 -6.84 0.65 2.24
CA ASP A 52 -5.98 1.60 1.54
C ASP A 52 -5.09 0.88 0.54
N ILE A 53 -4.57 -0.26 0.94
CA ILE A 53 -3.69 -1.02 0.05
C ILE A 53 -4.48 -1.58 -1.13
N HIS A 54 -5.70 -2.03 -0.88
CA HIS A 54 -6.54 -2.52 -1.97
C HIS A 54 -6.88 -1.42 -2.96
N ALA A 55 -7.15 -0.22 -2.47
CA ALA A 55 -7.42 0.90 -3.34
C ALA A 55 -6.18 1.22 -4.17
N LEU A 56 -5.01 1.14 -3.56
CA LEU A 56 -3.78 1.38 -4.28
C LEU A 56 -3.58 0.33 -5.37
N LEU A 57 -3.86 -0.94 -5.05
CA LEU A 57 -3.73 -2.00 -6.05
C LEU A 57 -4.61 -1.75 -7.26
N GLU A 58 -5.82 -1.29 -7.02
CA GLU A 58 -6.71 -1.01 -8.13
C GLU A 58 -6.18 0.13 -8.99
N ARG A 59 -5.63 1.14 -8.37
CA ARG A 59 -5.04 2.24 -9.12
C ARG A 59 -3.86 1.79 -9.93
N LEU A 60 -3.04 0.94 -9.36
CA LEU A 60 -1.88 0.44 -10.07
C LEU A 60 -2.28 -0.45 -11.23
N ASN A 61 -3.33 -1.22 -11.07
CA ASN A 61 -3.82 -2.03 -12.17
C ASN A 61 -4.26 -1.18 -13.35
N GLN A 62 -4.91 -0.08 -13.08
CA GLN A 62 -5.31 0.83 -14.13
C GLN A 62 -4.11 1.46 -14.80
N GLN A 63 -3.12 1.82 -14.01
CA GLN A 63 -1.91 2.39 -14.55
C GLN A 63 -1.10 1.38 -15.33
N SER A 64 -1.18 0.12 -14.92
CA SER A 64 -0.48 -0.92 -15.63
C SER A 64 -0.92 -1.04 -17.06
N GLU A 65 -2.20 -0.87 -17.30
CA GLU A 65 -2.69 -0.93 -18.66
C GLU A 65 -2.10 0.17 -19.49
N THR A 66 -2.02 1.35 -18.90
CA THR A 66 -1.43 2.47 -19.60
C THR A 66 0.04 2.22 -19.86
N TRP A 67 0.71 1.66 -18.90
CA TRP A 67 2.12 1.38 -19.05
C TRP A 67 2.37 0.41 -20.19
N ASP A 68 1.58 -0.62 -20.27
CA ASP A 68 1.75 -1.61 -21.30
C ASP A 68 1.58 -1.00 -22.68
N SER A 69 0.68 -0.08 -22.82
CA SER A 69 0.50 0.50 -24.12
C SER A 69 1.65 1.39 -24.50
N GLN A 70 2.37 1.89 -23.53
CA GLN A 70 3.51 2.73 -23.83
C GLN A 70 4.74 1.93 -24.15
N THR A 71 4.87 0.79 -23.55
CA THR A 71 6.05 -0.01 -23.80
C THR A 71 5.82 -1.03 -24.87
#